data_f765d042f2255d954bdbfd7ac4ce4674
#
_entry.id   f765d042f2255d954bdbfd7ac4ce4674
#
_cell.length_a   1.000
_cell.length_b   1.000
_cell.length_c   1.000
_cell.angle_alpha   90.00
_cell.angle_beta   90.00
_cell.angle_gamma   90.00
#
_symmetry.space_group_name_H-M   'P 1'
#
loop_
_entity.id
_entity.type
_entity.pdbx_description
1 polymer ?
#
loop_
_entity_poly.entity_id
_entity_poly.type
_entity_poly.pdbx_seq_one_letter_code
_entity_poly.pdbx_strand_id
1 'polypeptide(L)'
;ELGCGAGVALAALSRRVAGLDAHGVELQPDYAALARLNAVENGLRLTIHDGDLAEMPASLRALSFDHVMANPPFYADHAGTAPRDAGKARAQQQPMTALSVWVDAALRRLHPRGMITLVHRAEALGDILAALNGRAGDVTVLPLAARQGRCAGRLIVQAVKGARGPLRLLAPLIVHEGAQHGAADDAYSPVARAILRDMAPLALLRPAR
;
A
#
# COMPACT_ATOMS: atom_id res chain seq x y z
N GLU A 1 1.87 -4.65 7.36
CA GLU A 1 1.40 -4.65 5.97
C GLU A 1 0.38 -5.77 5.78
N LEU A 2 -0.75 -5.46 5.17
CA LEU A 2 -1.75 -6.46 4.77
C LEU A 2 -1.46 -6.90 3.33
N GLY A 3 -1.39 -8.23 3.10
CA GLY A 3 -1.02 -8.79 1.79
C GLY A 3 0.40 -8.41 1.41
N CYS A 4 1.37 -8.73 2.25
CA CYS A 4 2.74 -8.25 2.08
C CYS A 4 3.49 -8.88 0.88
N GLY A 5 2.92 -9.91 0.25
CA GLY A 5 3.57 -10.62 -0.85
C GLY A 5 4.96 -11.11 -0.46
N ALA A 6 5.95 -10.85 -1.31
CA ALA A 6 7.35 -11.15 -1.03
C ALA A 6 8.02 -10.20 -0.01
N GLY A 7 7.27 -9.34 0.67
CA GLY A 7 7.75 -8.44 1.73
C GLY A 7 8.52 -7.21 1.24
N VAL A 8 8.46 -6.87 -0.05
CA VAL A 8 9.31 -5.82 -0.66
C VAL A 8 9.04 -4.44 -0.05
N ALA A 9 7.77 -4.04 0.08
CA ALA A 9 7.43 -2.73 0.63
C ALA A 9 7.76 -2.64 2.13
N LEU A 10 7.50 -3.73 2.87
CA LEU A 10 7.83 -3.82 4.28
C LEU A 10 9.35 -3.78 4.52
N ALA A 11 10.13 -4.47 3.68
CA ALA A 11 11.58 -4.44 3.72
C ALA A 11 12.14 -3.04 3.42
N ALA A 12 11.65 -2.38 2.37
CA ALA A 12 12.03 -1.01 2.04
C ALA A 12 11.72 -0.02 3.18
N LEU A 13 10.56 -0.15 3.82
CA LEU A 13 10.18 0.65 4.97
C LEU A 13 11.12 0.40 6.16
N SER A 14 11.43 -0.87 6.46
CA SER A 14 12.28 -1.26 7.59
C SER A 14 13.74 -0.83 7.40
N ARG A 15 14.22 -0.75 6.16
CA ARG A 15 15.54 -0.17 5.85
C ARG A 15 15.59 1.33 6.11
N ARG A 16 14.48 2.00 5.85
CA ARG A 16 14.39 3.45 5.98
C ARG A 16 14.12 3.90 7.42
N VAL A 17 13.33 3.15 8.18
CA VAL A 17 12.91 3.49 9.54
C VAL A 17 13.58 2.54 10.52
N ALA A 18 14.62 3.02 11.21
CA ALA A 18 15.32 2.22 12.20
C ALA A 18 14.41 1.88 13.39
N GLY A 19 14.55 0.66 13.91
CA GLY A 19 13.81 0.21 15.10
C GLY A 19 12.33 -0.07 14.86
N LEU A 20 11.89 -0.15 13.61
CA LEU A 20 10.51 -0.49 13.27
C LEU A 20 10.19 -1.94 13.69
N ASP A 21 9.11 -2.11 14.47
CA ASP A 21 8.48 -3.42 14.70
C ASP A 21 7.54 -3.71 13.55
N ALA A 22 8.03 -4.49 12.57
CA ALA A 22 7.41 -4.65 11.27
C ALA A 22 6.76 -6.03 11.11
N HIS A 23 5.45 -6.03 10.89
CA HIS A 23 4.65 -7.24 10.68
C HIS A 23 4.00 -7.24 9.31
N GLY A 24 4.00 -8.41 8.65
CA GLY A 24 3.29 -8.66 7.40
C GLY A 24 2.32 -9.84 7.56
N VAL A 25 1.18 -9.79 6.88
CA VAL A 25 0.32 -10.97 6.69
C VAL A 25 0.21 -11.28 5.21
N GLU A 26 0.36 -12.55 4.86
CA GLU A 26 0.26 -13.01 3.47
C GLU A 26 -0.53 -14.32 3.41
N LEU A 27 -1.46 -14.38 2.46
CA LEU A 27 -2.35 -15.52 2.25
C LEU A 27 -1.62 -16.69 1.58
N GLN A 28 -0.71 -16.39 0.65
CA GLN A 28 -0.02 -17.40 -0.14
C GLN A 28 1.27 -17.84 0.57
N PRO A 29 1.38 -19.12 0.99
CA PRO A 29 2.55 -19.60 1.75
C PRO A 29 3.89 -19.43 1.03
N ASP A 30 3.89 -19.58 -0.31
CA ASP A 30 5.09 -19.40 -1.13
C ASP A 30 5.63 -17.96 -1.06
N TYR A 31 4.73 -16.97 -1.11
CA TYR A 31 5.10 -15.56 -0.96
C TYR A 31 5.49 -15.20 0.47
N ALA A 32 4.82 -15.78 1.47
CA ALA A 32 5.18 -15.59 2.87
C ALA A 32 6.58 -16.16 3.16
N ALA A 33 6.90 -17.33 2.61
CA ALA A 33 8.23 -17.93 2.69
C ALA A 33 9.29 -17.05 2.02
N LEU A 34 8.99 -16.50 0.83
CA LEU A 34 9.87 -15.60 0.12
C LEU A 34 10.09 -14.29 0.90
N ALA A 35 9.04 -13.75 1.55
CA ALA A 35 9.17 -12.56 2.40
C ALA A 35 10.13 -12.79 3.58
N ARG A 36 10.06 -13.98 4.23
CA ARG A 36 11.00 -14.37 5.30
C ARG A 36 12.43 -14.50 4.78
N LEU A 37 12.62 -15.13 3.62
CA LEU A 37 13.93 -15.27 2.99
C LEU A 37 14.50 -13.87 2.67
N ASN A 38 13.73 -13.00 2.03
CA ASN A 38 14.13 -11.64 1.73
C ASN A 38 14.51 -10.85 2.99
N ALA A 39 13.80 -11.07 4.10
CA ALA A 39 14.14 -10.42 5.38
C ALA A 39 15.53 -10.88 5.87
N VAL A 40 15.79 -12.19 5.87
CA VAL A 40 17.08 -12.79 6.28
C VAL A 40 18.22 -12.30 5.39
N GLU A 41 18.07 -12.40 4.07
CA GLU A 41 19.07 -12.00 3.07
C GLU A 41 19.45 -10.50 3.19
N ASN A 42 18.51 -9.67 3.63
CA ASN A 42 18.73 -8.23 3.80
C ASN A 42 19.05 -7.83 5.25
N GLY A 43 19.21 -8.78 6.17
CA GLY A 43 19.51 -8.52 7.58
C GLY A 43 18.40 -7.71 8.29
N LEU A 44 17.13 -7.91 7.89
CA LEU A 44 15.97 -7.22 8.44
C LEU A 44 15.21 -8.10 9.41
N ARG A 45 14.64 -7.48 10.45
CA ARG A 45 13.71 -8.15 11.37
C ARG A 45 12.27 -7.87 10.93
N LEU A 46 11.68 -8.82 10.20
CA LEU A 46 10.28 -8.79 9.78
C LEU A 46 9.56 -10.00 10.37
N THR A 47 8.40 -9.77 10.96
CA THR A 47 7.52 -10.86 11.43
C THR A 47 6.44 -11.11 10.38
N ILE A 48 6.51 -12.26 9.70
CA ILE A 48 5.58 -12.62 8.62
C ILE A 48 4.61 -13.68 9.13
N HIS A 49 3.32 -13.36 9.07
CA HIS A 49 2.22 -14.23 9.44
C HIS A 49 1.60 -14.84 8.19
N ASP A 50 1.43 -16.18 8.18
CA ASP A 50 0.64 -16.85 7.15
C ASP A 50 -0.84 -16.74 7.53
N GLY A 51 -1.68 -16.31 6.61
CA GLY A 51 -3.11 -16.26 6.86
C GLY A 51 -3.92 -15.32 5.98
N ASP A 52 -5.23 -15.50 6.05
CA ASP A 52 -6.20 -14.65 5.38
C ASP A 52 -6.48 -13.41 6.23
N LEU A 53 -6.46 -12.24 5.60
CA LEU A 53 -6.83 -10.99 6.28
C LEU A 53 -8.33 -10.94 6.68
N ALA A 54 -9.18 -11.71 6.00
CA ALA A 54 -10.59 -11.87 6.36
C ALA A 54 -10.77 -12.72 7.64
N GLU A 55 -9.89 -13.73 7.82
CA GLU A 55 -9.82 -14.61 9.00
C GLU A 55 -8.48 -14.43 9.73
N MET A 56 -8.17 -13.19 10.06
CA MET A 56 -6.88 -12.80 10.63
C MET A 56 -6.32 -13.79 11.64
N PRO A 57 -5.05 -14.25 11.51
CA PRO A 57 -4.42 -15.18 12.45
C PRO A 57 -4.50 -14.70 13.91
N ALA A 58 -4.67 -15.62 14.85
CA ALA A 58 -4.83 -15.29 16.28
C ALA A 58 -3.63 -14.49 16.82
N SER A 59 -2.40 -14.82 16.41
CA SER A 59 -1.18 -14.10 16.77
C SER A 59 -1.22 -12.64 16.34
N LEU A 60 -1.76 -12.35 15.16
CA LEU A 60 -1.86 -10.98 14.64
C LEU A 60 -3.10 -10.25 15.18
N ARG A 61 -4.20 -10.99 15.49
CA ARG A 61 -5.39 -10.40 16.13
C ARG A 61 -5.12 -9.80 17.51
N ALA A 62 -4.16 -10.34 18.22
CA ALA A 62 -3.77 -9.85 19.56
C ALA A 62 -2.96 -8.55 19.51
N LEU A 63 -2.44 -8.17 18.33
CA LEU A 63 -1.61 -7.00 18.14
C LEU A 63 -2.42 -5.81 17.65
N SER A 64 -1.92 -4.62 17.96
CA SER A 64 -2.40 -3.35 17.40
C SER A 64 -1.18 -2.51 16.98
N PHE A 65 -1.37 -1.65 15.98
CA PHE A 65 -0.29 -0.94 15.31
C PHE A 65 -0.57 0.56 15.22
N ASP A 66 0.49 1.36 15.17
CA ASP A 66 0.38 2.80 14.91
C ASP A 66 0.11 3.07 13.43
N HIS A 67 0.62 2.19 12.54
CA HIS A 67 0.46 2.28 11.10
C HIS A 67 0.08 0.93 10.50
N VAL A 68 -0.86 0.95 9.57
CA VAL A 68 -1.17 -0.20 8.72
C VAL A 68 -1.13 0.26 7.27
N MET A 69 -0.42 -0.47 6.42
CA MET A 69 -0.38 -0.22 4.99
C MET A 69 -0.91 -1.42 4.21
N ALA A 70 -1.50 -1.16 3.05
CA ALA A 70 -1.92 -2.19 2.11
C ALA A 70 -1.85 -1.69 0.66
N ASN A 71 -1.52 -2.63 -0.20
CA ASN A 71 -1.64 -2.51 -1.65
C ASN A 71 -2.53 -3.66 -2.15
N PRO A 72 -3.86 -3.56 -1.95
CA PRO A 72 -4.78 -4.63 -2.34
C PRO A 72 -4.64 -4.99 -3.82
N PRO A 73 -4.84 -6.25 -4.21
CA PRO A 73 -4.75 -6.64 -5.61
C PRO A 73 -5.77 -5.88 -6.46
N PHE A 74 -5.33 -5.45 -7.65
CA PHE A 74 -6.15 -4.73 -8.62
C PHE A 74 -6.71 -5.71 -9.63
N TYR A 75 -7.96 -6.11 -9.50
CA TYR A 75 -8.61 -6.90 -10.53
C TYR A 75 -9.36 -5.97 -11.47
N ALA A 76 -8.99 -5.99 -12.74
CA ALA A 76 -9.83 -5.46 -13.80
C ALA A 76 -10.93 -6.51 -14.05
N ASP A 77 -12.18 -6.13 -13.87
CA ASP A 77 -13.25 -6.80 -14.58
C ASP A 77 -12.93 -6.72 -16.08
N HIS A 78 -12.69 -7.88 -16.71
CA HIS A 78 -12.74 -8.09 -18.13
C HIS A 78 -11.83 -7.31 -19.09
N ALA A 79 -10.49 -7.35 -18.99
CA ALA A 79 -9.61 -7.29 -20.15
C ALA A 79 -8.13 -7.17 -19.76
N GLY A 80 -7.44 -8.26 -19.68
CA GLY A 80 -5.99 -8.25 -19.53
C GLY A 80 -5.41 -9.62 -19.84
N THR A 81 -4.29 -9.65 -20.56
CA THR A 81 -3.49 -10.86 -20.78
C THR A 81 -3.17 -11.50 -19.43
N ALA A 82 -3.43 -12.80 -19.31
CA ALA A 82 -3.13 -13.56 -18.09
C ALA A 82 -1.68 -13.30 -17.63
N PRO A 83 -1.44 -13.05 -16.34
CA PRO A 83 -0.09 -12.83 -15.84
C PRO A 83 0.79 -14.04 -16.15
N ARG A 84 2.04 -13.79 -16.55
CA ARG A 84 3.05 -14.84 -16.76
C ARG A 84 3.51 -15.51 -15.46
N ASP A 85 3.20 -14.91 -14.32
CA ASP A 85 3.53 -15.39 -12.99
C ASP A 85 2.38 -16.22 -12.43
N ALA A 86 2.65 -17.50 -12.10
CA ALA A 86 1.68 -18.46 -11.60
C ALA A 86 1.05 -18.02 -10.24
N GLY A 87 1.79 -17.31 -9.39
CA GLY A 87 1.29 -16.78 -8.13
C GLY A 87 0.30 -15.62 -8.34
N LYS A 88 0.58 -14.74 -9.28
CA LYS A 88 -0.34 -13.66 -9.69
C LYS A 88 -1.59 -14.23 -10.36
N ALA A 89 -1.44 -15.29 -11.17
CA ALA A 89 -2.57 -15.98 -11.79
C ALA A 89 -3.49 -16.64 -10.74
N ARG A 90 -2.93 -17.28 -9.69
CA ARG A 90 -3.72 -17.84 -8.57
C ARG A 90 -4.43 -16.75 -7.78
N ALA A 91 -3.77 -15.62 -7.51
CA ALA A 91 -4.40 -14.48 -6.85
C ALA A 91 -5.61 -13.94 -7.64
N GLN A 92 -5.58 -14.02 -8.98
CA GLN A 92 -6.69 -13.63 -9.85
C GLN A 92 -7.85 -14.66 -9.88
N GLN A 93 -7.60 -15.90 -9.51
CA GLN A 93 -8.63 -16.98 -9.51
C GLN A 93 -9.35 -17.12 -8.16
N GLN A 94 -8.85 -16.48 -7.10
CA GLN A 94 -9.54 -16.48 -5.81
C GLN A 94 -10.68 -15.46 -5.80
N PRO A 95 -11.80 -15.75 -5.10
CA PRO A 95 -12.88 -14.78 -4.93
C PRO A 95 -12.29 -13.50 -4.35
N MET A 96 -12.55 -12.37 -5.02
CA MET A 96 -12.03 -11.07 -4.62
C MET A 96 -12.43 -10.74 -3.19
N THR A 97 -11.45 -10.61 -2.32
CA THR A 97 -11.68 -9.97 -1.02
C THR A 97 -12.01 -8.50 -1.29
N ALA A 98 -13.26 -8.11 -1.03
CA ALA A 98 -13.72 -6.76 -1.27
C ALA A 98 -12.81 -5.72 -0.59
N LEU A 99 -12.59 -4.59 -1.23
CA LEU A 99 -11.75 -3.51 -0.69
C LEU A 99 -12.20 -3.07 0.72
N SER A 100 -13.51 -3.14 1.00
CA SER A 100 -14.07 -2.89 2.34
C SER A 100 -13.52 -3.84 3.41
N VAL A 101 -13.23 -5.09 3.07
CA VAL A 101 -12.63 -6.07 4.01
C VAL A 101 -11.19 -5.70 4.32
N TRP A 102 -10.42 -5.21 3.34
CA TRP A 102 -9.06 -4.70 3.55
C TRP A 102 -9.03 -3.50 4.48
N VAL A 103 -9.93 -2.55 4.25
CA VAL A 103 -10.08 -1.36 5.11
C VAL A 103 -10.54 -1.76 6.51
N ASP A 104 -11.48 -2.70 6.63
CA ASP A 104 -11.95 -3.21 7.92
C ASP A 104 -10.83 -3.88 8.71
N ALA A 105 -10.10 -4.79 8.07
CA ALA A 105 -8.96 -5.48 8.68
C ALA A 105 -7.89 -4.47 9.16
N ALA A 106 -7.56 -3.47 8.34
CA ALA A 106 -6.62 -2.41 8.70
C ALA A 106 -7.10 -1.60 9.91
N LEU A 107 -8.34 -1.12 9.88
CA LEU A 107 -8.88 -0.29 10.96
C LEU A 107 -9.04 -1.06 12.27
N ARG A 108 -9.32 -2.37 12.22
CA ARG A 108 -9.34 -3.21 13.44
C ARG A 108 -7.97 -3.37 14.07
N ARG A 109 -6.90 -3.37 13.26
CA ARG A 109 -5.53 -3.54 13.76
C ARG A 109 -4.84 -2.24 14.15
N LEU A 110 -5.40 -1.08 13.84
CA LEU A 110 -4.86 0.21 14.26
C LEU A 110 -5.23 0.55 15.72
N HIS A 111 -4.27 1.13 16.41
CA HIS A 111 -4.54 1.88 17.64
C HIS A 111 -5.53 3.04 17.38
N PRO A 112 -6.24 3.55 18.41
CA PRO A 112 -6.91 4.83 18.28
C PRO A 112 -5.93 5.91 17.79
N ARG A 113 -6.32 6.70 16.82
CA ARG A 113 -5.47 7.71 16.14
C ARG A 113 -4.34 7.12 15.28
N GLY A 114 -4.24 5.81 15.14
CA GLY A 114 -3.35 5.17 14.18
C GLY A 114 -3.74 5.47 12.74
N MET A 115 -2.79 5.28 11.82
CA MET A 115 -2.90 5.69 10.41
C MET A 115 -2.98 4.48 9.48
N ILE A 116 -3.96 4.49 8.59
CA ILE A 116 -4.02 3.59 7.43
C ILE A 116 -3.40 4.29 6.21
N THR A 117 -2.60 3.53 5.44
CA THR A 117 -2.09 3.96 4.12
C THR A 117 -2.45 2.90 3.08
N LEU A 118 -3.19 3.30 2.05
CA LEU A 118 -3.60 2.44 0.95
C LEU A 118 -2.99 2.94 -0.35
N VAL A 119 -2.50 2.01 -1.16
CA VAL A 119 -2.16 2.26 -2.58
C VAL A 119 -3.19 1.52 -3.42
N HIS A 120 -3.82 2.21 -4.37
CA HIS A 120 -4.82 1.58 -5.23
C HIS A 120 -4.96 2.31 -6.58
N ARG A 121 -5.74 1.74 -7.49
CA ARG A 121 -6.15 2.42 -8.72
C ARG A 121 -7.04 3.61 -8.39
N ALA A 122 -6.97 4.65 -9.24
CA ALA A 122 -7.73 5.89 -9.01
C ALA A 122 -9.24 5.67 -9.07
N GLU A 123 -9.70 4.72 -9.88
CA GLU A 123 -11.12 4.39 -10.04
C GLU A 123 -11.76 3.88 -8.73
N ALA A 124 -10.96 3.27 -7.84
CA ALA A 124 -11.46 2.76 -6.56
C ALA A 124 -11.57 3.82 -5.45
N LEU A 125 -11.30 5.11 -5.76
CA LEU A 125 -11.34 6.16 -4.73
C LEU A 125 -12.70 6.24 -4.03
N GLY A 126 -13.79 6.10 -4.78
CA GLY A 126 -15.14 6.12 -4.23
C GLY A 126 -15.36 5.02 -3.18
N ASP A 127 -14.93 3.79 -3.49
CA ASP A 127 -15.07 2.64 -2.60
C ASP A 127 -14.18 2.77 -1.36
N ILE A 128 -12.95 3.28 -1.52
CA ILE A 128 -12.06 3.56 -0.39
C ILE A 128 -12.70 4.58 0.56
N LEU A 129 -13.21 5.69 0.04
CA LEU A 129 -13.85 6.73 0.85
C LEU A 129 -15.11 6.21 1.55
N ALA A 130 -15.92 5.42 0.85
CA ALA A 130 -17.10 4.77 1.43
C ALA A 130 -16.72 3.84 2.60
N ALA A 131 -15.67 3.02 2.43
CA ALA A 131 -15.20 2.11 3.46
C ALA A 131 -14.59 2.82 4.67
N LEU A 132 -14.01 4.01 4.50
CA LEU A 132 -13.45 4.83 5.59
C LEU A 132 -14.51 5.65 6.32
N ASN A 133 -15.67 5.90 5.69
CA ASN A 133 -16.69 6.82 6.21
C ASN A 133 -17.16 6.45 7.63
N GLY A 134 -17.24 7.44 8.49
CA GLY A 134 -17.63 7.29 9.90
C GLY A 134 -16.60 6.59 10.81
N ARG A 135 -15.51 6.07 10.25
CA ARG A 135 -14.51 5.25 10.98
C ARG A 135 -13.12 5.92 11.02
N ALA A 136 -12.77 6.66 9.99
CA ALA A 136 -11.51 7.41 9.89
C ALA A 136 -11.74 8.76 9.20
N GLY A 137 -10.90 9.74 9.50
CA GLY A 137 -10.92 11.07 8.92
C GLY A 137 -9.52 11.60 8.72
N ASP A 138 -9.36 12.91 8.56
CA ASP A 138 -8.09 13.54 8.13
C ASP A 138 -7.57 12.85 6.86
N VAL A 139 -8.48 12.48 5.95
CA VAL A 139 -8.16 11.75 4.75
C VAL A 139 -7.30 12.61 3.84
N THR A 140 -6.16 12.06 3.41
CA THR A 140 -5.29 12.70 2.43
C THR A 140 -5.18 11.79 1.21
N VAL A 141 -5.50 12.32 0.04
CA VAL A 141 -5.41 11.63 -1.24
C VAL A 141 -4.29 12.25 -2.06
N LEU A 142 -3.28 11.46 -2.40
CA LEU A 142 -2.23 11.83 -3.33
C LEU A 142 -2.41 11.06 -4.64
N PRO A 143 -2.83 11.71 -5.74
CA PRO A 143 -2.85 11.09 -7.05
C PRO A 143 -1.43 10.85 -7.57
N LEU A 144 -1.21 9.72 -8.24
CA LEU A 144 0.04 9.38 -8.91
C LEU A 144 -0.21 9.39 -10.42
N ALA A 145 0.32 10.39 -11.11
CA ALA A 145 0.23 10.51 -12.56
C ALA A 145 1.53 10.05 -13.21
N ALA A 146 1.43 9.22 -14.24
CA ALA A 146 2.61 8.74 -14.94
C ALA A 146 3.42 9.91 -15.52
N ARG A 147 2.75 10.93 -16.09
CA ARG A 147 3.36 12.12 -16.73
C ARG A 147 2.48 13.34 -16.55
N GLN A 148 3.06 14.51 -16.70
CA GLN A 148 2.32 15.76 -16.68
C GLN A 148 1.22 15.77 -17.76
N GLY A 149 0.03 16.28 -17.42
CA GLY A 149 -1.14 16.34 -18.30
C GLY A 149 -1.85 14.99 -18.50
N ARG A 150 -1.42 13.92 -17.84
CA ARG A 150 -2.12 12.62 -17.84
C ARG A 150 -2.96 12.45 -16.58
N CYS A 151 -4.07 11.77 -16.73
CA CYS A 151 -4.87 11.36 -15.56
C CYS A 151 -4.03 10.45 -14.63
N ALA A 152 -4.23 10.62 -13.33
CA ALA A 152 -3.64 9.72 -12.35
C ALA A 152 -4.27 8.32 -12.48
N GLY A 153 -3.43 7.30 -12.70
CA GLY A 153 -3.88 5.92 -12.76
C GLY A 153 -3.86 5.22 -11.39
N ARG A 154 -3.16 5.80 -10.43
CA ARG A 154 -3.06 5.31 -9.04
C ARG A 154 -3.17 6.45 -8.06
N LEU A 155 -3.42 6.09 -6.81
CA LEU A 155 -3.44 7.03 -5.69
C LEU A 155 -2.88 6.39 -4.43
N ILE A 156 -2.38 7.24 -3.55
CA ILE A 156 -2.10 6.90 -2.16
C ILE A 156 -3.17 7.59 -1.32
N VAL A 157 -3.86 6.82 -0.48
CA VAL A 157 -4.82 7.35 0.48
C VAL A 157 -4.29 7.11 1.88
N GLN A 158 -4.17 8.17 2.67
CA GLN A 158 -3.95 8.06 4.11
C GLN A 158 -5.17 8.55 4.86
N ALA A 159 -5.48 7.89 5.99
CA ALA A 159 -6.54 8.32 6.89
C ALA A 159 -6.18 7.98 8.33
N VAL A 160 -6.72 8.74 9.28
CA VAL A 160 -6.48 8.55 10.71
C VAL A 160 -7.71 7.95 11.37
N LYS A 161 -7.56 6.78 12.01
CA LYS A 161 -8.66 6.09 12.71
C LYS A 161 -9.30 6.99 13.78
N GLY A 162 -10.62 7.10 13.73
CA GLY A 162 -11.41 7.89 14.69
C GLY A 162 -11.28 9.40 14.53
N ALA A 163 -10.51 9.91 13.55
CA ALA A 163 -10.50 11.33 13.23
C ALA A 163 -11.79 11.75 12.52
N ARG A 164 -12.08 13.06 12.54
CA ARG A 164 -13.23 13.68 11.87
C ARG A 164 -12.82 14.90 11.02
N GLY A 165 -11.51 15.09 10.80
CA GLY A 165 -11.01 16.19 9.99
C GLY A 165 -11.37 16.04 8.52
N PRO A 166 -11.27 17.12 7.74
CA PRO A 166 -11.66 17.16 6.33
C PRO A 166 -10.74 16.33 5.44
N LEU A 167 -11.28 15.94 4.28
CA LEU A 167 -10.50 15.35 3.20
C LEU A 167 -9.64 16.43 2.53
N ARG A 168 -8.41 16.04 2.18
CA ARG A 168 -7.48 16.84 1.37
C ARG A 168 -7.10 16.06 0.12
N LEU A 169 -7.33 16.66 -1.02
CA LEU A 169 -6.85 16.17 -2.31
C LEU A 169 -5.60 16.96 -2.67
N LEU A 170 -4.47 16.29 -2.78
CA LEU A 170 -3.18 16.90 -3.11
C LEU A 170 -2.99 17.03 -4.62
N ALA A 171 -2.10 17.92 -5.03
CA ALA A 171 -1.64 17.96 -6.41
C ALA A 171 -0.99 16.61 -6.79
N PRO A 172 -1.13 16.15 -8.05
CA PRO A 172 -0.57 14.86 -8.46
C PRO A 172 0.95 14.82 -8.35
N LEU A 173 1.48 13.70 -7.82
CA LEU A 173 2.89 13.38 -7.98
C LEU A 173 3.11 12.86 -9.41
N ILE A 174 3.96 13.55 -10.15
CA ILE A 174 4.39 13.12 -11.49
C ILE A 174 5.54 12.12 -11.35
N VAL A 175 5.35 10.91 -11.89
CA VAL A 175 6.34 9.83 -11.74
C VAL A 175 7.48 9.96 -12.74
N HIS A 176 7.16 10.28 -14.00
CA HIS A 176 8.16 10.36 -15.09
C HIS A 176 8.20 11.74 -15.72
N GLU A 177 9.38 12.16 -16.16
CA GLU A 177 9.56 13.35 -16.97
C GLU A 177 9.31 13.08 -18.46
N GLY A 178 9.13 14.15 -19.23
CA GLY A 178 8.92 14.09 -20.69
C GLY A 178 7.55 13.59 -21.11
N ALA A 179 7.23 13.75 -22.39
CA ALA A 179 5.92 13.41 -22.96
C ALA A 179 5.78 11.92 -23.33
N GLN A 180 6.89 11.22 -23.61
CA GLN A 180 6.91 9.83 -24.08
C GLN A 180 7.98 9.00 -23.38
N HIS A 181 7.88 7.67 -23.43
CA HIS A 181 8.97 6.79 -23.05
C HIS A 181 10.16 7.01 -24.00
N GLY A 182 11.26 7.54 -23.47
CA GLY A 182 12.53 7.59 -24.20
C GLY A 182 13.27 6.26 -24.07
N ALA A 183 14.27 6.05 -24.95
CA ALA A 183 15.15 4.86 -24.91
C ALA A 183 16.06 4.80 -23.67
N ALA A 184 16.11 5.86 -22.84
CA ALA A 184 16.81 5.87 -21.56
C ALA A 184 15.82 5.44 -20.47
N ASP A 185 16.10 4.32 -19.86
CA ASP A 185 15.23 3.52 -18.98
C ASP A 185 14.81 4.20 -17.67
N ASP A 186 15.21 5.44 -17.37
CA ASP A 186 15.00 6.07 -16.05
C ASP A 186 14.63 7.56 -16.13
N ALA A 187 13.62 7.90 -16.92
CA ALA A 187 13.07 9.25 -16.90
C ALA A 187 12.15 9.50 -15.68
N TYR A 188 12.54 9.10 -14.49
CA TYR A 188 11.84 9.48 -13.27
C TYR A 188 11.97 10.99 -13.02
N SER A 189 10.87 11.60 -12.55
CA SER A 189 10.96 12.96 -12.03
C SER A 189 11.97 13.02 -10.85
N PRO A 190 12.57 14.18 -10.55
CA PRO A 190 13.51 14.31 -9.45
C PRO A 190 12.94 13.81 -8.12
N VAL A 191 11.67 14.11 -7.84
CA VAL A 191 10.98 13.65 -6.63
C VAL A 191 10.78 12.14 -6.63
N ALA A 192 10.31 11.56 -7.73
CA ALA A 192 10.13 10.12 -7.83
C ALA A 192 11.47 9.38 -7.73
N ARG A 193 12.53 9.92 -8.35
CA ARG A 193 13.89 9.37 -8.24
C ARG A 193 14.38 9.38 -6.79
N ALA A 194 14.26 10.51 -6.11
CA ALA A 194 14.67 10.62 -4.71
C ALA A 194 13.95 9.59 -3.81
N ILE A 195 12.64 9.40 -4.02
CA ILE A 195 11.86 8.40 -3.27
C ILE A 195 12.30 6.97 -3.61
N LEU A 196 12.44 6.64 -4.90
CA LEU A 196 12.67 5.27 -5.35
C LEU A 196 14.13 4.82 -5.24
N ARG A 197 15.09 5.73 -5.38
CA ARG A 197 16.52 5.42 -5.40
C ARG A 197 17.23 5.82 -4.10
N ASP A 198 16.84 6.98 -3.52
CA ASP A 198 17.54 7.55 -2.38
C ASP A 198 16.75 7.39 -1.07
N MET A 199 15.65 6.64 -1.11
CA MET A 199 14.76 6.40 0.04
C MET A 199 14.25 7.68 0.70
N ALA A 200 14.11 8.77 -0.07
CA ALA A 200 13.59 10.02 0.44
C ALA A 200 12.14 9.85 0.95
N PRO A 201 11.75 10.57 2.01
CA PRO A 201 10.38 10.52 2.49
C PRO A 201 9.43 11.14 1.49
N LEU A 202 8.28 10.48 1.28
CA LEU A 202 7.14 11.10 0.63
C LEU A 202 6.38 11.92 1.68
N ALA A 203 6.68 13.22 1.75
CA ALA A 203 5.98 14.12 2.65
C ALA A 203 4.56 14.38 2.12
N LEU A 204 3.56 13.74 2.70
CA LEU A 204 2.18 14.15 2.53
C LEU A 204 1.95 15.37 3.42
N LEU A 205 2.05 16.57 2.82
CA LEU A 205 1.98 17.84 3.54
C LEU A 205 0.76 17.89 4.46
N ARG A 206 0.98 17.74 5.76
CA ARG A 206 -0.01 18.17 6.75
C ARG A 206 0.17 19.67 6.94
N PRO A 207 -0.88 20.49 6.86
CA PRO A 207 -0.76 21.87 7.29
C PRO A 207 -0.24 21.87 8.74
N ALA A 208 0.73 22.73 9.03
CA ALA A 208 1.10 23.00 10.40
C ALA A 208 -0.16 23.37 11.18
N ARG A 209 -0.39 22.71 12.32
CA ARG A 209 -1.43 23.11 13.25
C ARG A 209 -1.03 24.39 13.95
#